data_5431b67e7deb9080920b48fb3a8d9e31
#
_entry.id   5431b67e7deb9080920b48fb3a8d9e31
#
_cell.length_a   1.000
_cell.length_b   1.000
_cell.length_c   1.000
_cell.angle_alpha   90.00
_cell.angle_beta   90.00
_cell.angle_gamma   90.00
#
_symmetry.space_group_name_H-M   'P 1'
#
loop_
_entity.id
_entity.type
_entity.pdbx_description
1 polymer ?
#
loop_
_entity_poly.entity_id
_entity_poly.type
_entity_poly.pdbx_seq_one_letter_code
_entity_poly.pdbx_strand_id
1 'polypeptide(L)' 'MYQNQQNASSSSNRTVVPEAKQALNNMKFEIANELGINLKQGYNGDLPSRQAGYIGGYMVKRLIENAERAMSGGQQ' A
#
# COMPACT_ATOMS: atom_id res chain seq x y z
N MET A 1 -4.74 20.58 -16.52
CA MET A 1 -4.30 19.97 -16.38
C MET A 1 -3.95 19.44 -16.22
N TYR A 2 -4.09 19.20 -15.98
CA TYR A 2 -3.50 18.45 -15.63
C TYR A 2 -3.22 17.94 -16.34
N GLN A 3 -3.31 17.77 -16.66
CA GLN A 3 -2.86 17.04 -17.12
C GLN A 3 -2.43 16.46 -17.47
N ASN A 4 -2.55 16.16 -17.61
CA ASN A 4 -2.02 15.35 -17.81
C ASN A 4 -1.73 14.80 -18.05
N GLN A 5 -1.90 14.67 -18.25
CA GLN A 5 -1.53 13.96 -18.28
C GLN A 5 -1.13 13.30 -18.68
N GLN A 6 -1.17 13.20 -18.97
CA GLN A 6 -0.67 12.45 -19.15
C GLN A 6 -0.15 11.83 -19.31
N ASN A 7 -0.17 11.64 -19.48
CA ASN A 7 0.47 10.87 -19.47
C ASN A 7 0.67 10.25 -19.23
N ALA A 8 0.34 10.12 -19.11
CA ALA A 8 0.59 9.45 -18.66
C ALA A 8 0.87 8.64 -18.51
N SER A 9 0.51 8.39 -18.41
CA SER A 9 0.69 7.44 -18.21
C SER A 9 1.50 6.57 -18.00
N SER A 10 1.38 5.75 -18.27
CA SER A 10 2.54 4.94 -18.10
C SER A 10 3.40 5.34 -17.02
N SER A 11 3.34 6.45 -16.75
CA SER A 11 4.19 6.97 -15.75
C SER A 11 3.64 6.81 -14.38
N SER A 12 2.53 6.15 -14.23
CA SER A 12 1.91 6.04 -12.93
C SER A 12 2.83 5.41 -11.91
N ASN A 13 3.60 4.40 -12.31
CA ASN A 13 4.48 3.75 -11.36
C ASN A 13 5.70 4.58 -11.01
N ARG A 14 5.89 5.68 -11.68
CA ARG A 14 7.00 6.57 -11.38
C ARG A 14 6.66 7.60 -10.34
N THR A 15 5.41 7.64 -9.90
CA THR A 15 5.00 8.60 -8.89
C THR A 15 5.31 8.13 -7.48
N VAL A 16 5.72 6.88 -7.34
CA VAL A 16 6.04 6.32 -6.03
C VAL A 16 7.54 6.29 -5.86
N VAL A 17 8.03 6.95 -4.82
CA VAL A 17 9.46 6.93 -4.56
C VAL A 17 9.88 5.53 -4.11
N PRO A 18 11.12 5.12 -4.42
CA PRO A 18 11.55 3.75 -4.12
C PRO A 18 11.44 3.37 -2.65
N GLU A 19 11.78 4.28 -1.77
CA GLU A 19 11.70 3.98 -0.33
C GLU A 19 10.25 3.73 0.10
N ALA A 20 9.34 4.52 -0.43
CA ALA A 20 7.93 4.33 -0.11
C ALA A 20 7.41 3.02 -0.67
N LYS A 21 7.87 2.65 -1.86
CA LYS A 21 7.44 1.41 -2.47
C LYS A 21 7.85 0.22 -1.62
N GLN A 22 9.07 0.24 -1.12
CA GLN A 22 9.55 -0.84 -0.26
C GLN A 22 8.77 -0.88 1.05
N ALA A 23 8.53 0.28 1.65
CA ALA A 23 7.78 0.36 2.90
C ALA A 23 6.36 -0.18 2.73
N LEU A 24 5.72 0.16 1.60
CA LEU A 24 4.39 -0.33 1.33
C LEU A 24 4.39 -1.83 1.10
N ASN A 25 5.41 -2.34 0.45
CA ASN A 25 5.51 -3.77 0.23
C ASN A 25 5.68 -4.51 1.55
N ASN A 26 6.51 -3.98 2.44
CA ASN A 26 6.69 -4.58 3.77
C ASN A 26 5.39 -4.56 4.55
N MET A 27 4.67 -3.45 4.50
CA MET A 27 3.40 -3.32 5.18
C MET A 27 2.41 -4.36 4.69
N LYS A 28 2.40 -4.58 3.39
CA LYS A 28 1.50 -5.55 2.78
C LYS A 28 1.72 -6.94 3.38
N PHE A 29 2.97 -7.34 3.50
CA PHE A 29 3.29 -8.66 4.05
C PHE A 29 2.99 -8.74 5.54
N GLU A 30 3.23 -7.66 6.26
CA GLU A 30 2.90 -7.63 7.69
C GLU A 30 1.41 -7.82 7.89
N ILE A 31 0.61 -7.12 7.11
CA ILE A 31 -0.84 -7.19 7.24
C ILE A 31 -1.34 -8.57 6.82
N ALA A 32 -0.80 -9.10 5.73
CA ALA A 32 -1.19 -10.44 5.31
C ALA A 32 -0.92 -11.44 6.43
N ASN A 33 0.23 -11.31 7.08
CA ASN A 33 0.58 -12.21 8.16
C ASN A 33 -0.39 -12.06 9.33
N GLU A 34 -0.74 -10.83 9.67
CA GLU A 34 -1.70 -10.58 10.75
C GLU A 34 -3.07 -11.19 10.46
N LEU A 35 -3.46 -11.15 9.19
CA LEU A 35 -4.76 -11.68 8.78
C LEU A 35 -4.75 -13.18 8.51
N GLY A 36 -3.58 -13.80 8.60
CA GLY A 36 -3.48 -15.22 8.31
C GLY A 36 -3.55 -15.53 6.83
N ILE A 37 -3.23 -14.56 5.99
CA ILE A 37 -3.25 -14.73 4.53
C ILE A 37 -1.86 -15.07 4.06
N ASN A 38 -1.76 -16.14 3.27
CA ASN A 38 -0.47 -16.58 2.74
C ASN A 38 -0.15 -15.79 1.48
N LEU A 39 0.60 -14.73 1.64
CA LEU A 39 0.97 -13.87 0.53
C LEU A 39 2.38 -14.22 0.07
N LYS A 40 2.53 -14.47 -1.23
CA LYS A 40 3.82 -14.85 -1.79
C LYS A 40 4.55 -13.62 -2.32
N GLN A 41 5.87 -13.73 -2.34
CA GLN A 41 6.66 -12.75 -3.07
C GLN A 41 6.40 -12.94 -4.55
N GLY A 42 6.27 -11.84 -5.27
CA GLY A 42 6.07 -11.90 -6.70
C GLY A 42 4.62 -12.11 -7.07
N TYR A 43 4.36 -13.13 -7.89
CA TYR A 43 3.04 -13.32 -8.47
C TYR A 43 2.06 -13.92 -7.46
N ASN A 44 0.93 -13.27 -7.29
CA ASN A 44 -0.12 -13.72 -6.39
C ASN A 44 -1.44 -13.91 -7.12
N GLY A 45 -1.37 -14.49 -8.33
CA GLY A 45 -2.56 -14.69 -9.14
C GLY A 45 -3.58 -15.59 -8.50
N ASP A 46 -3.15 -16.45 -7.58
CA ASP A 46 -4.05 -17.38 -6.90
C ASP A 46 -4.76 -16.76 -5.70
N LEU A 47 -4.38 -15.56 -5.32
CA LEU A 47 -4.95 -14.93 -4.13
C LEU A 47 -6.39 -14.53 -4.41
N PRO A 48 -7.35 -15.03 -3.61
CA PRO A 48 -8.74 -14.63 -3.81
C PRO A 48 -8.92 -13.13 -3.68
N SER A 49 -9.82 -12.57 -4.51
CA SER A 49 -10.06 -11.14 -4.51
C SER A 49 -10.45 -10.62 -3.14
N ARG A 50 -11.22 -11.41 -2.40
CA ARG A 50 -11.64 -10.99 -1.08
C ARG A 50 -10.45 -10.77 -0.15
N GLN A 51 -9.49 -11.68 -0.19
CA GLN A 51 -8.32 -11.56 0.67
C GLN A 51 -7.45 -10.38 0.24
N ALA A 52 -7.31 -10.20 -1.07
CA ALA A 52 -6.58 -9.04 -1.57
C ALA A 52 -7.24 -7.74 -1.11
N GLY A 53 -8.57 -7.72 -1.11
CA GLY A 53 -9.31 -6.56 -0.64
C GLY A 53 -9.11 -6.28 0.84
N TYR A 54 -9.06 -7.34 1.65
CA TYR A 54 -8.80 -7.18 3.07
C TYR A 54 -7.42 -6.55 3.30
N ILE A 55 -6.41 -7.05 2.60
CA ILE A 55 -5.07 -6.51 2.75
C ILE A 55 -5.06 -5.03 2.36
N GLY A 56 -5.67 -4.70 1.21
CA GLY A 56 -5.71 -3.32 0.75
C GLY A 56 -6.44 -2.41 1.74
N GLY A 57 -7.57 -2.86 2.26
CA GLY A 57 -8.33 -2.08 3.22
C GLY A 57 -7.56 -1.81 4.50
N TYR A 58 -6.87 -2.84 5.00
CA TYR A 58 -6.08 -2.69 6.21
C TYR A 58 -4.86 -1.81 5.98
N MET A 59 -4.30 -1.82 4.77
CA MET A 59 -3.20 -0.92 4.46
C MET A 59 -3.66 0.53 4.51
N VAL A 60 -4.83 0.82 3.93
CA VAL A 60 -5.37 2.17 3.97
C VAL A 60 -5.59 2.60 5.42
N LYS A 61 -6.18 1.72 6.22
CA LYS A 61 -6.41 2.03 7.63
C LYS A 61 -5.10 2.34 8.34
N ARG A 62 -4.09 1.53 8.12
CA ARG A 62 -2.79 1.75 8.77
C ARG A 62 -2.16 3.06 8.34
N LEU A 63 -2.26 3.40 7.04
CA LEU A 63 -1.71 4.65 6.56
C LEU A 63 -2.42 5.85 7.18
N ILE A 64 -3.73 5.76 7.33
CA ILE A 64 -4.49 6.82 7.97
C ILE A 64 -4.08 6.97 9.43
N GLU A 65 -3.93 5.87 10.13
CA GLU A 65 -3.50 5.91 11.52
C GLU A 65 -2.12 6.55 11.66
N ASN A 66 -1.21 6.20 10.75
CA ASN A 66 0.12 6.80 10.76
C ASN A 66 0.05 8.30 10.52
N ALA A 67 -0.79 8.72 9.59
CA ALA A 67 -0.95 10.14 9.29
C ALA A 67 -1.53 10.88 10.49
N GLU A 68 -2.50 10.28 11.15
CA GLU A 68 -3.10 10.90 12.31
C GLU A 68 -2.08 11.09 13.44
N ARG A 69 -1.24 10.08 13.65
CA ARG A 69 -0.19 10.19 14.66
C ARG A 69 0.78 11.31 14.32
N ALA A 70 1.15 11.40 13.05
CA ALA A 70 2.07 12.45 12.62
C ALA A 70 1.45 13.83 12.81
N MET A 71 0.17 13.94 12.48
CA MET A 71 -0.51 15.23 12.57
C MET A 71 -0.78 15.65 14.00
N SER A 72 -0.93 14.71 14.89
CA SER A 72 -1.19 15.06 16.29
C SER A 72 0.10 15.30 17.06
N GLY A 73 1.16 15.58 16.31
CA GLY A 73 2.36 15.92 16.96
C GLY A 73 3.25 14.77 17.22
N GLY A 74 2.77 13.71 16.81
CA GLY A 74 3.61 12.58 16.84
C GLY A 74 4.32 12.44 18.09
N GLN A 75 4.11 13.09 18.68
CA GLN A 75 4.83 13.10 19.55
C GLN A 75 4.52 12.83 20.79
N GLN A 76 4.35 12.82 20.59
CA GLN A 76 4.19 12.69 21.51
C GLN A 76 4.01 12.04 21.88
#